data_15b360b6246234690d758f9bc63001b1
#
_entry.id   15b360b6246234690d758f9bc63001b1
#
_cell.length_a   1.000
_cell.length_b   1.000
_cell.length_c   1.000
_cell.angle_alpha   90.00
_cell.angle_beta   90.00
_cell.angle_gamma   90.00
#
_symmetry.space_group_name_H-M   'P 1'
#
loop_
_entity.id
_entity.type
_entity.pdbx_description
1 polymer ?
#
loop_
_entity_poly.entity_id
_entity_poly.type
_entity_poly.pdbx_seq_one_letter_code
_entity_poly.pdbx_strand_id
1 'polypeptide(L)'
;MLISSFMLVSCGEKKEELTGLHKEFDIIFNEVKEEGVSEFNANKEEIAKEAKNSTRNEKEEKAMLNTYEIMFEAFKGSTYSVENINDMGDKAELQIKVKTVDFIKLTEELLENYKSKNNVSEEEFLMESMEEMLKKVKKGKTPVIEQEITVQMFKENDKWKINDNTKNVLMGKMFGSQKGTLFSF
;
A
#
# COMPACT_ATOMS: atom_id res chain seq x y z
N MET A 1 -38.59 17.33 -40.53
CA MET A 1 -37.26 16.71 -40.67
C MET A 1 -36.49 16.98 -39.37
N LEU A 2 -36.56 16.05 -38.42
CA LEU A 2 -35.97 16.18 -37.09
C LEU A 2 -34.60 15.54 -37.11
N ILE A 3 -33.55 16.35 -36.96
CA ILE A 3 -32.16 15.88 -36.84
C ILE A 3 -31.91 15.59 -35.39
N SER A 4 -31.86 14.28 -35.05
CA SER A 4 -31.52 13.77 -33.74
C SER A 4 -30.01 13.83 -33.59
N SER A 5 -29.50 14.79 -32.80
CA SER A 5 -28.09 14.86 -32.43
C SER A 5 -27.78 13.82 -31.36
N PHE A 6 -27.12 12.74 -31.75
CA PHE A 6 -26.50 11.82 -30.82
C PHE A 6 -25.30 12.51 -30.16
N MET A 7 -25.47 12.93 -28.91
CA MET A 7 -24.34 13.25 -28.03
C MET A 7 -23.67 11.95 -27.58
N LEU A 8 -22.51 11.68 -28.17
CA LEU A 8 -21.56 10.72 -27.65
C LEU A 8 -21.06 11.25 -26.32
N VAL A 9 -21.57 10.69 -25.20
CA VAL A 9 -21.00 10.90 -23.89
C VAL A 9 -19.69 10.11 -23.85
N SER A 10 -18.60 10.82 -24.14
CA SER A 10 -17.25 10.35 -23.84
C SER A 10 -17.12 10.26 -22.32
N CYS A 11 -17.07 9.03 -21.76
CA CYS A 11 -16.61 8.78 -20.40
C CYS A 11 -15.10 9.09 -20.34
N GLY A 12 -14.75 10.37 -20.35
CA GLY A 12 -13.48 10.84 -19.84
C GLY A 12 -13.60 10.88 -18.31
N GLU A 13 -12.75 10.15 -17.60
CA GLU A 13 -12.54 10.36 -16.18
C GLU A 13 -12.30 11.87 -15.97
N LYS A 14 -13.30 12.56 -15.43
CA LYS A 14 -13.09 13.92 -14.94
C LYS A 14 -12.09 13.78 -13.80
N LYS A 15 -10.85 14.21 -14.01
CA LYS A 15 -9.98 14.57 -12.90
C LYS A 15 -10.74 15.62 -12.12
N GLU A 16 -11.36 15.24 -10.99
CA GLU A 16 -11.94 16.19 -10.06
C GLU A 16 -10.84 17.16 -9.67
N GLU A 17 -11.11 18.45 -9.84
CA GLU A 17 -10.16 19.48 -9.41
C GLU A 17 -10.08 19.39 -7.91
N LEU A 18 -8.91 18.95 -7.38
CA LEU A 18 -8.70 18.71 -5.97
C LEU A 18 -9.02 20.00 -5.19
N THR A 19 -9.85 19.90 -4.15
CA THR A 19 -10.08 21.02 -3.22
C THR A 19 -8.78 21.40 -2.51
N GLY A 20 -8.71 22.57 -1.89
CA GLY A 20 -7.51 23.00 -1.16
C GLY A 20 -7.02 21.98 -0.15
N LEU A 21 -7.92 21.45 0.72
CA LEU A 21 -7.60 20.42 1.72
C LEU A 21 -7.18 19.08 1.11
N HIS A 22 -7.75 18.68 -0.02
CA HIS A 22 -7.33 17.47 -0.72
C HIS A 22 -5.89 17.60 -1.24
N LYS A 23 -5.52 18.76 -1.79
CA LYS A 23 -4.13 19.03 -2.22
C LYS A 23 -3.15 19.00 -1.06
N GLU A 24 -3.53 19.60 0.07
CA GLU A 24 -2.69 19.57 1.28
C GLU A 24 -2.52 18.14 1.81
N PHE A 25 -3.59 17.34 1.79
CA PHE A 25 -3.49 15.94 2.18
C PHE A 25 -2.65 15.12 1.19
N ASP A 26 -2.73 15.41 -0.11
CA ASP A 26 -1.88 14.75 -1.11
C ASP A 26 -0.39 14.97 -0.83
N ILE A 27 -0.01 16.19 -0.43
CA ILE A 27 1.36 16.48 0.01
C ILE A 27 1.73 15.64 1.23
N ILE A 28 0.89 15.63 2.28
CA ILE A 28 1.12 14.85 3.50
C ILE A 28 1.24 13.35 3.19
N PHE A 29 0.34 12.81 2.36
CA PHE A 29 0.37 11.39 1.99
C PHE A 29 1.68 11.03 1.28
N ASN A 30 2.13 11.87 0.36
CA ASN A 30 3.39 11.65 -0.34
C ASN A 30 4.62 11.81 0.58
N GLU A 31 4.62 12.77 1.50
CA GLU A 31 5.67 12.92 2.52
C GLU A 31 5.78 11.67 3.41
N VAL A 32 4.64 11.14 3.90
CA VAL A 32 4.60 9.90 4.69
C VAL A 32 5.14 8.72 3.88
N LYS A 33 4.82 8.67 2.59
CA LYS A 33 5.28 7.62 1.68
C LYS A 33 6.79 7.71 1.43
N GLU A 34 7.31 8.91 1.17
CA GLU A 34 8.74 9.16 0.95
C GLU A 34 9.56 8.84 2.21
N GLU A 35 9.04 9.21 3.38
CA GLU A 35 9.68 8.89 4.66
C GLU A 35 9.77 7.37 4.88
N GLY A 36 8.67 6.63 4.70
CA GLY A 36 8.69 5.17 4.82
C GLY A 36 9.63 4.50 3.80
N VAL A 37 9.69 5.00 2.57
CA VAL A 37 10.66 4.55 1.56
C VAL A 37 12.09 4.83 1.99
N SER A 38 12.34 6.01 2.57
CA SER A 38 13.67 6.40 3.06
C SER A 38 14.12 5.52 4.23
N GLU A 39 13.24 5.29 5.20
CA GLU A 39 13.50 4.39 6.34
C GLU A 39 13.79 2.96 5.89
N PHE A 40 13.00 2.43 4.97
CA PHE A 40 13.24 1.10 4.43
C PHE A 40 14.60 0.99 3.74
N ASN A 41 14.96 1.98 2.93
CA ASN A 41 16.27 2.00 2.25
C ASN A 41 17.44 2.16 3.24
N ALA A 42 17.27 2.95 4.30
CA ALA A 42 18.28 3.11 5.34
C ALA A 42 18.54 1.81 6.11
N ASN A 43 17.49 1.01 6.32
CA ASN A 43 17.58 -0.26 7.08
C ASN A 43 17.89 -1.47 6.20
N LYS A 44 18.07 -1.30 4.89
CA LYS A 44 18.26 -2.42 3.95
C LYS A 44 19.45 -3.32 4.28
N GLU A 45 20.56 -2.74 4.71
CA GLU A 45 21.77 -3.51 5.08
C GLU A 45 21.55 -4.29 6.39
N GLU A 46 20.84 -3.70 7.34
CA GLU A 46 20.49 -4.35 8.60
C GLU A 46 19.52 -5.51 8.37
N ILE A 47 18.49 -5.31 7.55
CA ILE A 47 17.56 -6.35 7.12
C ILE A 47 18.32 -7.52 6.46
N ALA A 48 19.26 -7.24 5.56
CA ALA A 48 20.06 -8.28 4.92
C ALA A 48 20.91 -9.06 5.93
N LYS A 49 21.52 -8.36 6.89
CA LYS A 49 22.30 -8.99 7.97
C LYS A 49 21.42 -9.84 8.88
N GLU A 50 20.23 -9.35 9.23
CA GLU A 50 19.26 -10.08 10.04
C GLU A 50 18.76 -11.32 9.30
N ALA A 51 18.40 -11.22 8.03
CA ALA A 51 18.01 -12.35 7.20
C ALA A 51 19.07 -13.44 7.22
N LYS A 52 20.34 -13.06 7.00
CA LYS A 52 21.46 -14.00 7.04
C LYS A 52 21.67 -14.68 8.40
N ASN A 53 21.44 -13.94 9.51
CA ASN A 53 21.63 -14.47 10.86
C ASN A 53 20.46 -15.32 11.35
N SER A 54 19.25 -15.07 10.85
CA SER A 54 18.01 -15.70 11.32
C SER A 54 17.62 -16.93 10.49
N THR A 55 18.28 -17.17 9.36
CA THR A 55 17.95 -18.26 8.45
C THR A 55 18.99 -19.38 8.48
N ARG A 56 18.58 -20.60 8.15
CA ARG A 56 19.41 -21.81 8.22
C ARG A 56 20.18 -22.07 6.94
N ASN A 57 19.75 -21.47 5.82
CA ASN A 57 20.32 -21.68 4.51
C ASN A 57 20.01 -20.49 3.58
N GLU A 58 20.72 -20.43 2.44
CA GLU A 58 20.59 -19.36 1.45
C GLU A 58 19.18 -19.24 0.85
N LYS A 59 18.41 -20.33 0.80
CA LYS A 59 17.04 -20.28 0.28
C LYS A 59 16.10 -19.57 1.24
N GLU A 60 16.19 -19.88 2.53
CA GLU A 60 15.42 -19.19 3.57
C GLU A 60 15.78 -17.70 3.64
N GLU A 61 17.08 -17.37 3.54
CA GLU A 61 17.56 -15.99 3.44
C GLU A 61 16.90 -15.25 2.26
N LYS A 62 16.94 -15.86 1.08
CA LYS A 62 16.32 -15.29 -0.13
C LYS A 62 14.81 -15.11 0.03
N ALA A 63 14.11 -16.09 0.63
CA ALA A 63 12.67 -15.98 0.88
C ALA A 63 12.35 -14.81 1.82
N MET A 64 13.13 -14.64 2.89
CA MET A 64 12.99 -13.53 3.83
C MET A 64 13.22 -12.18 3.14
N LEU A 65 14.29 -12.04 2.36
CA LEU A 65 14.58 -10.83 1.60
C LEU A 65 13.48 -10.51 0.57
N ASN A 66 12.96 -11.52 -0.13
CA ASN A 66 11.83 -11.34 -1.03
C ASN A 66 10.58 -10.86 -0.29
N THR A 67 10.31 -11.35 0.93
CA THR A 67 9.19 -10.90 1.75
C THR A 67 9.29 -9.40 2.05
N TYR A 68 10.46 -8.93 2.48
CA TYR A 68 10.69 -7.51 2.72
C TYR A 68 10.50 -6.69 1.45
N GLU A 69 11.02 -7.15 0.31
CA GLU A 69 10.88 -6.44 -0.97
C GLU A 69 9.42 -6.41 -1.44
N ILE A 70 8.66 -7.48 -1.24
CA ILE A 70 7.21 -7.53 -1.53
C ILE A 70 6.45 -6.46 -0.71
N MET A 71 6.73 -6.38 0.59
CA MET A 71 6.11 -5.39 1.48
C MET A 71 6.48 -3.96 1.06
N PHE A 72 7.74 -3.72 0.74
CA PHE A 72 8.22 -2.42 0.27
C PHE A 72 7.56 -1.98 -1.04
N GLU A 73 7.49 -2.87 -2.03
CA GLU A 73 6.86 -2.57 -3.31
C GLU A 73 5.32 -2.37 -3.16
N ALA A 74 4.68 -3.12 -2.27
CA ALA A 74 3.26 -2.91 -1.95
C ALA A 74 3.02 -1.53 -1.30
N PHE A 75 3.87 -1.14 -0.35
CA PHE A 75 3.83 0.17 0.28
C PHE A 75 4.01 1.31 -0.75
N LYS A 76 5.02 1.21 -1.60
CA LYS A 76 5.26 2.16 -2.71
C LYS A 76 4.07 2.24 -3.67
N GLY A 77 3.43 1.12 -3.94
CA GLY A 77 2.26 1.02 -4.82
C GLY A 77 0.96 1.50 -4.19
N SER A 78 0.92 1.78 -2.89
CA SER A 78 -0.29 2.22 -2.21
C SER A 78 -0.78 3.57 -2.75
N THR A 79 -2.10 3.71 -2.83
CA THR A 79 -2.80 4.94 -3.26
C THR A 79 -3.96 5.23 -2.32
N TYR A 80 -4.62 6.35 -2.49
CA TYR A 80 -5.81 6.67 -1.71
C TYR A 80 -6.88 7.35 -2.57
N SER A 81 -8.11 7.37 -2.05
CA SER A 81 -9.20 8.22 -2.52
C SER A 81 -9.83 8.93 -1.32
N VAL A 82 -10.27 10.17 -1.52
CA VAL A 82 -11.01 10.93 -0.51
C VAL A 82 -12.50 10.70 -0.74
N GLU A 83 -13.18 10.25 0.33
CA GLU A 83 -14.64 10.02 0.33
C GLU A 83 -15.40 11.23 0.86
N ASN A 84 -14.84 11.89 1.89
CA ASN A 84 -15.47 13.04 2.53
C ASN A 84 -14.43 13.98 3.16
N ILE A 85 -14.72 15.27 3.20
CA ILE A 85 -13.92 16.30 3.85
C ILE A 85 -14.84 17.13 4.74
N ASN A 86 -14.51 17.21 6.03
CA ASN A 86 -15.13 18.09 6.99
C ASN A 86 -14.12 19.17 7.39
N ASP A 87 -14.26 20.37 6.82
CA ASP A 87 -13.40 21.53 7.08
C ASP A 87 -13.94 22.30 8.30
N MET A 88 -13.11 22.46 9.31
CA MET A 88 -13.39 23.16 10.55
C MET A 88 -12.45 24.38 10.77
N GLY A 89 -11.88 24.91 9.69
CA GLY A 89 -10.97 26.06 9.72
C GLY A 89 -9.52 25.65 10.00
N ASP A 90 -9.07 25.66 11.27
CA ASP A 90 -7.71 25.24 11.64
C ASP A 90 -7.58 23.72 11.90
N LYS A 91 -8.68 23.00 11.75
CA LYS A 91 -8.75 21.54 11.81
C LYS A 91 -9.56 21.04 10.63
N ALA A 92 -9.27 19.81 10.21
CA ALA A 92 -10.07 19.13 9.21
C ALA A 92 -10.08 17.62 9.50
N GLU A 93 -11.16 16.97 9.07
CA GLU A 93 -11.29 15.53 9.12
C GLU A 93 -11.56 15.02 7.71
N LEU A 94 -10.72 14.11 7.23
CA LEU A 94 -10.85 13.47 5.94
C LEU A 94 -11.20 11.99 6.14
N GLN A 95 -12.28 11.55 5.52
CA GLN A 95 -12.55 10.14 5.35
C GLN A 95 -11.91 9.68 4.03
N ILE A 96 -10.95 8.78 4.11
CA ILE A 96 -10.23 8.28 2.95
C ILE A 96 -10.29 6.75 2.88
N LYS A 97 -10.13 6.22 1.68
CA LYS A 97 -9.85 4.81 1.43
C LYS A 97 -8.42 4.67 0.94
N VAL A 98 -7.61 3.94 1.71
CA VAL A 98 -6.27 3.55 1.27
C VAL A 98 -6.36 2.25 0.49
N LYS A 99 -5.83 2.26 -0.72
CA LYS A 99 -5.70 1.11 -1.62
C LYS A 99 -4.31 0.51 -1.50
N THR A 100 -4.22 -0.78 -1.20
CA THR A 100 -2.95 -1.51 -1.15
C THR A 100 -3.15 -2.96 -1.57
N VAL A 101 -2.07 -3.75 -1.58
CA VAL A 101 -2.11 -5.18 -1.90
C VAL A 101 -2.91 -5.95 -0.85
N ASP A 102 -3.85 -6.79 -1.30
CA ASP A 102 -4.53 -7.78 -0.47
C ASP A 102 -3.67 -9.03 -0.36
N PHE A 103 -2.82 -9.06 0.67
CA PHE A 103 -1.90 -10.19 0.90
C PHE A 103 -2.62 -11.49 1.24
N ILE A 104 -3.79 -11.43 1.89
CA ILE A 104 -4.57 -12.62 2.22
C ILE A 104 -5.02 -13.28 0.92
N LYS A 105 -5.71 -12.52 0.07
CA LYS A 105 -6.20 -13.01 -1.21
C LYS A 105 -5.08 -13.43 -2.15
N LEU A 106 -3.96 -12.70 -2.15
CA LEU A 106 -2.78 -13.06 -2.95
C LEU A 106 -2.19 -14.41 -2.50
N THR A 107 -2.14 -14.65 -1.19
CA THR A 107 -1.67 -15.93 -0.62
C THR A 107 -2.64 -17.07 -0.95
N GLU A 108 -3.95 -16.83 -0.87
CA GLU A 108 -4.97 -17.82 -1.24
C GLU A 108 -4.83 -18.25 -2.71
N GLU A 109 -4.66 -17.27 -3.63
CA GLU A 109 -4.44 -17.57 -5.06
C GLU A 109 -3.18 -18.43 -5.29
N LEU A 110 -2.10 -18.19 -4.54
CA LEU A 110 -0.88 -18.97 -4.65
C LEU A 110 -1.06 -20.39 -4.10
N LEU A 111 -1.76 -20.55 -2.97
CA LEU A 111 -2.06 -21.85 -2.39
C LEU A 111 -2.96 -22.71 -3.29
N GLU A 112 -3.92 -22.10 -3.97
CA GLU A 112 -4.76 -22.81 -4.95
C GLU A 112 -3.91 -23.32 -6.14
N ASN A 113 -2.99 -22.48 -6.62
CA ASN A 113 -2.05 -22.88 -7.67
C ASN A 113 -1.13 -24.04 -7.23
N TYR A 114 -0.72 -24.04 -5.95
CA TYR A 114 0.08 -25.14 -5.40
C TYR A 114 -0.65 -26.48 -5.36
N LYS A 115 -1.90 -26.48 -4.89
CA LYS A 115 -2.72 -27.70 -4.84
C LYS A 115 -2.87 -28.38 -6.19
N SER A 116 -2.73 -27.63 -7.27
CA SER A 116 -2.77 -28.13 -8.64
C SER A 116 -1.43 -28.70 -9.14
N LYS A 117 -0.31 -28.43 -8.43
CA LYS A 117 1.03 -28.93 -8.79
C LYS A 117 1.30 -30.26 -8.06
N ASN A 118 1.39 -31.37 -8.78
CA ASN A 118 1.80 -32.66 -8.23
C ASN A 118 3.32 -32.67 -8.03
N ASN A 119 3.81 -33.11 -6.84
CA ASN A 119 5.21 -33.40 -6.52
C ASN A 119 6.18 -32.22 -6.36
N VAL A 120 5.70 -31.07 -5.88
CA VAL A 120 6.60 -29.97 -5.46
C VAL A 120 6.75 -30.03 -3.94
N SER A 121 7.97 -29.91 -3.42
CA SER A 121 8.20 -29.83 -1.98
C SER A 121 7.68 -28.48 -1.42
N GLU A 122 7.36 -28.47 -0.12
CA GLU A 122 6.91 -27.22 0.54
C GLU A 122 7.94 -26.10 0.41
N GLU A 123 9.23 -26.44 0.50
CA GLU A 123 10.33 -25.47 0.39
C GLU A 123 10.42 -24.88 -1.02
N GLU A 124 10.36 -25.73 -2.06
CA GLU A 124 10.34 -25.27 -3.45
C GLU A 124 9.11 -24.42 -3.74
N PHE A 125 7.95 -24.84 -3.24
CA PHE A 125 6.73 -24.05 -3.36
C PHE A 125 6.85 -22.68 -2.72
N LEU A 126 7.37 -22.60 -1.49
CA LEU A 126 7.54 -21.33 -0.78
C LEU A 126 8.41 -20.36 -1.60
N MET A 127 9.53 -20.85 -2.14
CA MET A 127 10.45 -20.04 -2.93
C MET A 127 9.81 -19.54 -4.23
N GLU A 128 9.20 -20.45 -5.00
CA GLU A 128 8.50 -20.08 -6.24
C GLU A 128 7.36 -19.09 -5.96
N SER A 129 6.62 -19.29 -4.87
CA SER A 129 5.52 -18.41 -4.48
C SER A 129 5.99 -17.01 -4.13
N MET A 130 7.09 -16.87 -3.38
CA MET A 130 7.66 -15.55 -3.06
C MET A 130 8.15 -14.82 -4.30
N GLU A 131 8.81 -15.52 -5.22
CA GLU A 131 9.27 -14.93 -6.49
C GLU A 131 8.07 -14.51 -7.37
N GLU A 132 7.03 -15.34 -7.46
CA GLU A 132 5.82 -15.00 -8.21
C GLU A 132 5.07 -13.82 -7.57
N MET A 133 4.95 -13.80 -6.24
CA MET A 133 4.33 -12.70 -5.50
C MET A 133 5.07 -11.38 -5.76
N LEU A 134 6.39 -11.37 -5.62
CA LEU A 134 7.21 -10.20 -5.90
C LEU A 134 7.02 -9.69 -7.34
N LYS A 135 6.99 -10.61 -8.30
CA LYS A 135 6.76 -10.27 -9.71
C LYS A 135 5.36 -9.69 -9.95
N LYS A 136 4.32 -10.23 -9.29
CA LYS A 136 2.95 -9.69 -9.38
C LYS A 136 2.86 -8.30 -8.78
N VAL A 137 3.44 -8.09 -7.58
CA VAL A 137 3.44 -6.81 -6.88
C VAL A 137 4.15 -5.74 -7.73
N LYS A 138 5.36 -6.01 -8.21
CA LYS A 138 6.11 -5.08 -9.09
C LYS A 138 5.37 -4.71 -10.38
N LYS A 139 4.51 -5.59 -10.88
CA LYS A 139 3.71 -5.34 -12.09
C LYS A 139 2.35 -4.71 -11.80
N GLY A 140 2.00 -4.48 -10.54
CA GLY A 140 0.67 -4.01 -10.15
C GLY A 140 -0.45 -5.00 -10.52
N LYS A 141 -0.16 -6.29 -10.59
CA LYS A 141 -1.11 -7.36 -10.96
C LYS A 141 -1.48 -8.20 -9.74
N THR A 142 -1.85 -7.53 -8.67
CA THR A 142 -2.23 -8.15 -7.40
C THR A 142 -3.68 -7.84 -7.07
N PRO A 143 -4.36 -8.71 -6.31
CA PRO A 143 -5.57 -8.31 -5.63
C PRO A 143 -5.32 -7.06 -4.79
N VAL A 144 -6.29 -6.15 -4.73
CA VAL A 144 -6.20 -4.93 -3.92
C VAL A 144 -7.29 -4.93 -2.86
N ILE A 145 -6.95 -4.38 -1.70
CA ILE A 145 -7.88 -4.11 -0.62
C ILE A 145 -8.00 -2.60 -0.42
N GLU A 146 -9.22 -2.13 -0.20
CA GLU A 146 -9.52 -0.77 0.21
C GLU A 146 -9.80 -0.75 1.72
N GLN A 147 -9.12 0.11 2.44
CA GLN A 147 -9.24 0.22 3.89
C GLN A 147 -9.61 1.65 4.26
N GLU A 148 -10.75 1.81 4.92
CA GLU A 148 -11.22 3.11 5.39
C GLU A 148 -10.40 3.58 6.59
N ILE A 149 -10.12 4.88 6.61
CA ILE A 149 -9.45 5.57 7.71
C ILE A 149 -9.96 7.00 7.79
N THR A 150 -10.13 7.50 9.01
CA THR A 150 -10.37 8.90 9.27
C THR A 150 -9.05 9.58 9.62
N VAL A 151 -8.64 10.56 8.82
CA VAL A 151 -7.44 11.36 9.01
C VAL A 151 -7.82 12.69 9.63
N GLN A 152 -7.24 12.99 10.80
CA GLN A 152 -7.38 14.30 11.43
C GLN A 152 -6.18 15.16 11.06
N MET A 153 -6.45 16.30 10.43
CA MET A 153 -5.48 17.31 10.07
C MET A 153 -5.64 18.54 10.95
N PHE A 154 -4.56 19.24 11.19
CA PHE A 154 -4.54 20.52 11.93
C PHE A 154 -3.51 21.46 11.33
N LYS A 155 -3.74 22.78 11.46
CA LYS A 155 -2.79 23.80 11.06
C LYS A 155 -1.78 24.09 12.16
N GLU A 156 -0.51 24.12 11.79
CA GLU A 156 0.59 24.59 12.61
C GLU A 156 1.50 25.49 11.77
N ASN A 157 1.64 26.74 12.15
CA ASN A 157 2.40 27.75 11.37
C ASN A 157 1.91 27.85 9.91
N ASP A 158 0.60 27.96 9.73
CA ASP A 158 -0.09 28.01 8.42
C ASP A 158 0.10 26.79 7.51
N LYS A 159 0.64 25.69 8.03
CA LYS A 159 0.79 24.42 7.30
C LYS A 159 -0.11 23.36 7.89
N TRP A 160 -0.74 22.60 7.01
CA TRP A 160 -1.51 21.43 7.41
C TRP A 160 -0.57 20.27 7.79
N LYS A 161 -0.92 19.58 8.88
CA LYS A 161 -0.18 18.45 9.44
C LYS A 161 -1.13 17.37 9.94
N ILE A 162 -0.61 16.17 10.10
CA ILE A 162 -1.22 15.07 10.87
C ILE A 162 -0.33 14.77 12.09
N ASN A 163 -0.91 14.23 13.15
CA ASN A 163 -0.15 13.77 14.30
C ASN A 163 0.49 12.39 14.05
N ASP A 164 1.45 12.03 14.89
CA ASP A 164 2.20 10.77 14.77
C ASP A 164 1.29 9.54 14.82
N ASN A 165 0.24 9.56 15.64
CA ASN A 165 -0.70 8.44 15.71
C ASN A 165 -1.44 8.24 14.39
N THR A 166 -1.95 9.32 13.79
CA THR A 166 -2.60 9.29 12.47
C THR A 166 -1.63 8.84 11.39
N LYS A 167 -0.38 9.33 11.44
CA LYS A 167 0.70 8.93 10.54
C LYS A 167 0.97 7.43 10.63
N ASN A 168 1.14 6.89 11.84
CA ASN A 168 1.39 5.47 12.06
C ASN A 168 0.23 4.59 11.57
N VAL A 169 -1.01 5.01 11.82
CA VAL A 169 -2.18 4.30 11.29
C VAL A 169 -2.20 4.33 9.77
N LEU A 170 -1.92 5.47 9.15
CA LEU A 170 -1.85 5.62 7.69
C LEU A 170 -0.77 4.71 7.09
N MET A 171 0.45 4.74 7.64
CA MET A 171 1.53 3.85 7.23
C MET A 171 1.13 2.37 7.36
N GLY A 172 0.53 1.98 8.49
CA GLY A 172 0.04 0.61 8.68
C GLY A 172 -0.96 0.18 7.60
N LYS A 173 -1.88 1.09 7.20
CA LYS A 173 -2.82 0.82 6.11
C LYS A 173 -2.14 0.69 4.76
N MET A 174 -1.12 1.51 4.49
CA MET A 174 -0.31 1.43 3.26
C MET A 174 0.46 0.11 3.15
N PHE A 175 0.86 -0.50 4.28
CA PHE A 175 1.44 -1.85 4.34
C PHE A 175 0.40 -2.98 4.27
N GLY A 176 -0.88 -2.69 4.15
CA GLY A 176 -1.94 -3.71 4.11
C GLY A 176 -2.32 -4.28 5.48
N SER A 177 -1.89 -3.67 6.57
CA SER A 177 -2.29 -4.08 7.91
C SER A 177 -3.78 -3.84 8.13
N GLN A 178 -4.54 -4.91 8.36
CA GLN A 178 -5.98 -4.80 8.64
C GLN A 178 -6.27 -4.23 10.04
N LYS A 179 -5.33 -4.27 10.97
CA LYS A 179 -5.51 -3.82 12.37
C LYS A 179 -4.84 -2.48 12.69
N GLY A 180 -4.20 -1.83 11.72
CA GLY A 180 -3.54 -0.53 11.96
C GLY A 180 -2.29 -0.58 12.84
N THR A 181 -1.83 -1.77 13.22
CA THR A 181 -0.57 -1.96 13.94
C THR A 181 0.51 -2.34 12.94
N LEU A 182 1.55 -1.52 12.85
CA LEU A 182 2.83 -1.94 12.27
C LEU A 182 3.27 -3.23 12.97
N PHE A 183 3.78 -4.18 12.21
CA PHE A 183 4.33 -5.42 12.73
C PHE A 183 5.25 -5.10 13.91
N SER A 184 4.86 -5.48 15.11
CA SER A 184 5.81 -5.62 16.21
C SER A 184 6.58 -6.92 15.95
N PHE A 185 7.77 -6.75 15.41
CA PHE A 185 8.77 -7.80 15.34
C PHE A 185 9.34 -8.07 16.72
#